data_bcf209609539ef9484013fd9594e2aef
#
_entry.id   bcf209609539ef9484013fd9594e2aef
#
_cell.length_a   1.000
_cell.length_b   1.000
_cell.length_c   1.000
_cell.angle_alpha   90.00
_cell.angle_beta   90.00
_cell.angle_gamma   90.00
#
_symmetry.space_group_name_H-M   'P 1'
#
loop_
_entity.id
_entity.type
_entity.pdbx_description
1 polymer ?
#
loop_
_entity_poly.entity_id
_entity_poly.type
_entity_poly.pdbx_seq_one_letter_code
_entity_poly.pdbx_strand_id
1 'polypeptide(L)'
;MKTIIKSNLKLIMLAAAALFCINQASAQQKDDKIKYLSEPLIKNIYTADPSAHVFNGKIYIYPSHDIDAGIPENDNGDHFAMHDYHIFSLDYVGGQVTDHGVALDIKNIPWAGRQLWAPDAAYKNGIYYLYFPLKNKQDVFQIGVATSKHPAGPFKAQPHPILGSFSIDPAVFVDDDGTAYMYFGGIWGGQLQRWTDGKYNPNGSKTDLEDDNAPSLTCKVVKLKNNMLEFDGPVHDALIVDSAGHPLLTKDHDRRFFEGSWMHKYNGKYYFTYSTGDTHFLAYAIGKSPEGPFTYAGHFMLPVQGWTTHHSIIKFKGKWYIFYHDTELSGRTSLRNVKMTRLYHNPDGTIRMISTFTVQK
;
A
#
# COMPACT_ATOMS: atom_id res chain seq x y z
N MET A 1 -47.64 51.14 -34.40
CA MET A 1 -46.29 50.94 -33.86
C MET A 1 -46.17 50.78 -32.31
N LYS A 2 -47.17 51.16 -31.51
CA LYS A 2 -47.15 51.03 -30.02
C LYS A 2 -47.63 49.69 -29.48
N THR A 3 -48.30 48.85 -30.29
CA THR A 3 -48.87 47.58 -29.80
C THR A 3 -47.88 46.39 -29.91
N ILE A 4 -46.90 46.47 -30.81
CA ILE A 4 -45.89 45.40 -30.99
C ILE A 4 -44.82 45.41 -29.91
N ILE A 5 -44.53 46.60 -29.32
CA ILE A 5 -43.48 46.75 -28.27
C ILE A 5 -43.94 46.16 -26.93
N LYS A 6 -45.27 46.16 -26.62
CA LYS A 6 -45.78 45.60 -25.37
C LYS A 6 -45.83 44.05 -25.35
N SER A 7 -45.93 43.39 -26.51
CA SER A 7 -45.92 41.92 -26.56
C SER A 7 -44.52 41.33 -26.37
N ASN A 8 -43.50 41.99 -26.91
CA ASN A 8 -42.10 41.53 -26.76
C ASN A 8 -41.55 41.72 -25.37
N LEU A 9 -42.04 42.72 -24.61
CA LEU A 9 -41.57 42.92 -23.21
C LEU A 9 -42.16 41.86 -22.24
N LYS A 10 -43.41 41.38 -22.50
CA LYS A 10 -43.98 40.28 -21.71
C LYS A 10 -43.31 38.91 -21.99
N LEU A 11 -42.88 38.68 -23.26
CA LEU A 11 -42.18 37.46 -23.63
C LEU A 11 -40.76 37.41 -23.02
N ILE A 12 -40.07 38.53 -22.96
CA ILE A 12 -38.73 38.64 -22.35
C ILE A 12 -38.83 38.48 -20.84
N MET A 13 -39.85 38.99 -20.16
CA MET A 13 -40.03 38.77 -18.72
C MET A 13 -40.43 37.32 -18.36
N LEU A 14 -41.19 36.62 -19.22
CA LEU A 14 -41.46 35.20 -18.99
C LEU A 14 -40.23 34.31 -19.25
N ALA A 15 -39.40 34.64 -20.22
CA ALA A 15 -38.15 33.93 -20.48
C ALA A 15 -37.12 34.13 -19.36
N ALA A 16 -37.02 35.36 -18.77
CA ALA A 16 -36.17 35.64 -17.64
C ALA A 16 -36.64 34.96 -16.33
N ALA A 17 -37.97 34.85 -16.12
CA ALA A 17 -38.52 34.10 -14.98
C ALA A 17 -38.31 32.59 -15.10
N ALA A 18 -38.40 32.03 -16.32
CA ALA A 18 -38.12 30.61 -16.57
C ALA A 18 -36.63 30.27 -16.39
N LEU A 19 -35.71 31.15 -16.82
CA LEU A 19 -34.27 30.99 -16.58
C LEU A 19 -33.92 31.13 -15.09
N PHE A 20 -34.63 31.93 -14.30
CA PHE A 20 -34.44 32.07 -12.87
C PHE A 20 -34.96 30.85 -12.09
N CYS A 21 -36.00 30.17 -12.55
CA CYS A 21 -36.49 28.93 -11.96
C CYS A 21 -35.66 27.72 -12.33
N ILE A 22 -34.94 27.72 -13.45
CA ILE A 22 -34.04 26.63 -13.85
C ILE A 22 -32.73 26.71 -13.03
N ASN A 23 -32.32 27.89 -12.58
CA ASN A 23 -31.11 28.03 -11.71
C ASN A 23 -31.38 27.79 -10.23
N GLN A 24 -32.61 27.55 -9.78
CA GLN A 24 -32.92 27.13 -8.41
C GLN A 24 -33.22 25.65 -8.26
N ALA A 25 -33.17 24.88 -9.33
CA ALA A 25 -33.01 23.44 -9.27
C ALA A 25 -31.51 23.07 -9.21
N SER A 26 -30.73 23.78 -8.42
CA SER A 26 -29.52 23.21 -7.86
C SER A 26 -29.99 22.01 -7.04
N ALA A 27 -29.79 20.84 -7.60
CA ALA A 27 -29.94 19.59 -6.89
C ALA A 27 -29.33 19.79 -5.50
N GLN A 28 -30.15 19.66 -4.49
CA GLN A 28 -29.71 19.51 -3.12
C GLN A 28 -28.88 18.22 -3.14
N GLN A 29 -27.60 18.37 -3.42
CA GLN A 29 -26.62 17.30 -3.31
C GLN A 29 -26.73 16.87 -1.84
N LYS A 30 -27.48 15.79 -1.60
CA LYS A 30 -27.47 15.16 -0.28
C LYS A 30 -26.00 14.93 0.00
N ASP A 31 -25.47 15.60 0.98
CA ASP A 31 -24.16 15.27 1.55
C ASP A 31 -24.30 13.85 2.13
N ASP A 32 -24.01 12.87 1.31
CA ASP A 32 -23.96 11.48 1.72
C ASP A 32 -22.89 11.41 2.81
N LYS A 33 -23.34 11.21 4.06
CA LYS A 33 -22.42 11.14 5.18
C LYS A 33 -21.69 9.81 5.15
N ILE A 34 -20.39 9.88 4.99
CA ILE A 34 -19.50 8.70 5.09
C ILE A 34 -19.35 8.37 6.58
N LYS A 35 -19.60 7.10 6.90
CA LYS A 35 -19.31 6.55 8.22
C LYS A 35 -18.17 5.55 8.09
N TYR A 36 -17.05 5.88 8.68
CA TYR A 36 -15.86 5.02 8.71
C TYR A 36 -15.96 3.91 9.75
N LEU A 37 -15.30 2.78 9.48
CA LEU A 37 -15.22 1.63 10.39
C LEU A 37 -14.31 1.90 11.58
N SER A 38 -13.25 2.66 11.37
CA SER A 38 -12.25 3.03 12.38
C SER A 38 -11.71 4.43 12.14
N GLU A 39 -11.27 5.07 13.22
CA GLU A 39 -10.65 6.38 13.21
C GLU A 39 -9.18 6.32 12.79
N PRO A 40 -8.63 7.41 12.19
CA PRO A 40 -7.19 7.55 11.97
C PRO A 40 -6.40 7.44 13.28
N LEU A 41 -5.35 6.60 13.26
CA LEU A 41 -4.47 6.40 14.42
C LEU A 41 -3.55 7.59 14.66
N ILE A 42 -3.12 8.24 13.58
CA ILE A 42 -2.20 9.38 13.57
C ILE A 42 -2.93 10.53 12.88
N LYS A 43 -3.01 11.69 13.55
CA LYS A 43 -3.81 12.84 13.06
C LYS A 43 -2.98 14.13 12.91
N ASN A 44 -1.73 14.13 13.34
CA ASN A 44 -0.83 15.29 13.32
C ASN A 44 0.07 15.36 12.08
N ILE A 45 0.28 14.24 11.41
CA ILE A 45 0.96 14.12 10.12
C ILE A 45 0.23 13.11 9.25
N TYR A 46 0.45 13.15 7.94
CA TYR A 46 -0.13 12.19 7.02
C TYR A 46 0.74 10.94 6.92
N THR A 47 0.11 9.77 7.01
CA THR A 47 0.81 8.49 7.05
C THR A 47 0.12 7.44 6.19
N ALA A 48 0.89 6.57 5.55
CA ALA A 48 0.36 5.56 4.64
C ALA A 48 1.11 4.22 4.76
N ASP A 49 0.70 3.25 3.97
CA ASP A 49 1.42 2.00 3.75
C ASP A 49 1.91 1.33 5.06
N PRO A 50 1.02 1.10 6.03
CA PRO A 50 1.43 0.75 7.37
C PRO A 50 2.02 -0.65 7.44
N SER A 51 3.30 -0.77 7.76
CA SER A 51 3.91 -2.00 8.22
C SER A 51 3.86 -2.06 9.74
N ALA A 52 3.11 -2.99 10.29
CA ALA A 52 2.94 -3.14 11.73
C ALA A 52 3.58 -4.43 12.23
N HIS A 53 4.29 -4.35 13.35
CA HIS A 53 4.94 -5.49 13.98
C HIS A 53 4.75 -5.48 15.49
N VAL A 54 4.86 -6.66 16.10
CA VAL A 54 4.84 -6.80 17.56
C VAL A 54 6.28 -7.03 18.05
N PHE A 55 6.84 -6.03 18.69
CA PHE A 55 8.16 -6.13 19.32
C PHE A 55 8.04 -5.83 20.81
N ASN A 56 8.67 -6.66 21.65
CA ASN A 56 8.70 -6.49 23.10
C ASN A 56 7.30 -6.30 23.74
N GLY A 57 6.27 -6.99 23.18
CA GLY A 57 4.89 -6.91 23.67
C GLY A 57 4.12 -5.64 23.32
N LYS A 58 4.67 -4.77 22.48
CA LYS A 58 4.04 -3.56 21.92
C LYS A 58 3.87 -3.67 20.42
N ILE A 59 2.90 -2.94 19.88
CA ILE A 59 2.73 -2.77 18.44
C ILE A 59 3.59 -1.58 18.02
N TYR A 60 4.45 -1.77 17.00
CA TYR A 60 5.17 -0.72 16.30
C TYR A 60 4.63 -0.60 14.88
N ILE A 61 4.48 0.62 14.39
CA ILE A 61 3.98 0.94 13.05
C ILE A 61 5.06 1.72 12.32
N TYR A 62 5.41 1.25 11.15
CA TYR A 62 6.41 1.81 10.24
C TYR A 62 5.70 2.25 8.95
N PRO A 63 5.10 3.45 8.91
CA PRO A 63 4.40 3.94 7.75
C PRO A 63 5.30 4.75 6.82
N SER A 64 4.84 4.97 5.60
CA SER A 64 5.27 6.11 4.80
C SER A 64 4.82 7.41 5.45
N HIS A 65 5.61 8.48 5.31
CA HIS A 65 5.25 9.83 5.75
C HIS A 65 4.88 10.67 4.52
N ASP A 66 3.59 10.80 4.26
CA ASP A 66 3.07 11.58 3.13
C ASP A 66 3.27 13.07 3.35
N ILE A 67 3.75 13.76 2.32
CA ILE A 67 3.96 15.21 2.32
C ILE A 67 3.30 15.85 1.11
N ASP A 68 2.79 17.06 1.27
CA ASP A 68 2.28 17.86 0.15
C ASP A 68 3.44 18.51 -0.63
N ALA A 69 3.89 17.85 -1.68
CA ALA A 69 4.96 18.33 -2.54
C ALA A 69 4.46 19.25 -3.66
N GLY A 70 3.15 19.51 -3.78
CA GLY A 70 2.57 20.31 -4.86
C GLY A 70 2.71 19.69 -6.25
N ILE A 71 3.05 18.41 -6.35
CA ILE A 71 3.23 17.70 -7.62
C ILE A 71 1.87 17.10 -8.04
N PRO A 72 1.39 17.34 -9.29
CA PRO A 72 0.19 16.71 -9.80
C PRO A 72 0.28 15.19 -9.82
N GLU A 73 -0.84 14.52 -9.54
CA GLU A 73 -0.94 13.06 -9.61
C GLU A 73 -0.60 12.53 -10.99
N ASN A 74 0.16 11.43 -11.06
CA ASN A 74 0.55 10.76 -12.29
C ASN A 74 0.89 9.28 -12.04
N ASP A 75 0.91 8.48 -13.11
CA ASP A 75 1.16 7.02 -13.06
C ASP A 75 2.59 6.66 -12.66
N ASN A 76 3.53 7.60 -12.70
CA ASN A 76 4.90 7.40 -12.20
C ASN A 76 5.00 7.58 -10.67
N GLY A 77 3.91 8.03 -10.01
CA GLY A 77 3.85 8.23 -8.57
C GLY A 77 4.69 9.42 -8.07
N ASP A 78 5.00 10.42 -8.91
CA ASP A 78 5.88 11.52 -8.53
C ASP A 78 5.32 12.37 -7.38
N HIS A 79 3.99 12.41 -7.24
CA HIS A 79 3.28 13.09 -6.15
C HIS A 79 3.49 12.44 -4.78
N PHE A 80 3.94 11.19 -4.71
CA PHE A 80 4.36 10.53 -3.47
C PHE A 80 5.85 10.84 -3.19
N ALA A 81 6.13 12.07 -2.79
CA ALA A 81 7.50 12.60 -2.68
C ALA A 81 8.08 12.49 -1.26
N MET A 82 7.77 11.40 -0.54
CA MET A 82 8.21 11.17 0.84
C MET A 82 9.73 11.13 0.96
N HIS A 83 10.26 11.61 2.10
CA HIS A 83 11.70 11.71 2.33
C HIS A 83 12.17 11.30 3.73
N ASP A 84 11.27 10.92 4.64
CA ASP A 84 11.63 10.38 5.94
C ASP A 84 10.59 9.36 6.44
N TYR A 85 10.92 8.68 7.53
CA TYR A 85 10.01 7.81 8.26
C TYR A 85 9.91 8.25 9.71
N HIS A 86 8.68 8.40 10.20
CA HIS A 86 8.34 8.40 11.61
C HIS A 86 7.94 7.00 12.05
N ILE A 87 8.33 6.61 13.25
CA ILE A 87 7.89 5.34 13.83
C ILE A 87 6.92 5.62 14.96
N PHE A 88 5.85 4.84 14.99
CA PHE A 88 4.81 4.96 16.00
C PHE A 88 4.69 3.68 16.83
N SER A 89 4.16 3.78 18.05
CA SER A 89 3.88 2.59 18.84
C SER A 89 2.60 2.71 19.67
N LEU A 90 2.03 1.52 19.98
CA LEU A 90 0.90 1.35 20.90
C LEU A 90 1.22 0.23 21.89
N ASP A 91 0.92 0.47 23.17
CA ASP A 91 1.05 -0.56 24.22
C ASP A 91 -0.12 -1.57 24.18
N TYR A 92 -1.27 -1.14 23.67
CA TYR A 92 -2.46 -1.97 23.49
C TYR A 92 -3.39 -1.36 22.44
N VAL A 93 -4.25 -2.17 21.89
CA VAL A 93 -5.24 -1.76 20.87
C VAL A 93 -6.23 -0.79 21.49
N GLY A 94 -6.40 0.38 20.86
CA GLY A 94 -7.21 1.49 21.38
C GLY A 94 -6.49 2.38 22.40
N GLY A 95 -5.19 2.12 22.64
CA GLY A 95 -4.35 2.98 23.45
C GLY A 95 -3.87 4.23 22.72
N GLN A 96 -3.21 5.10 23.45
CA GLN A 96 -2.57 6.29 22.88
C GLN A 96 -1.43 5.86 21.94
N VAL A 97 -1.37 6.49 20.77
CA VAL A 97 -0.26 6.35 19.82
C VAL A 97 0.88 7.26 20.27
N THR A 98 2.08 6.67 20.40
CA THR A 98 3.31 7.43 20.66
C THR A 98 4.06 7.63 19.35
N ASP A 99 4.31 8.88 18.97
CA ASP A 99 5.22 9.24 17.88
C ASP A 99 6.65 9.32 18.44
N HIS A 100 7.56 8.52 17.86
CA HIS A 100 8.98 8.49 18.24
C HIS A 100 9.83 9.46 17.41
N GLY A 101 9.20 10.24 16.52
CA GLY A 101 9.88 11.17 15.62
C GLY A 101 10.54 10.49 14.43
N VAL A 102 11.40 11.24 13.74
CA VAL A 102 12.11 10.79 12.53
C VAL A 102 13.13 9.71 12.88
N ALA A 103 12.90 8.51 12.36
CA ALA A 103 13.77 7.34 12.57
C ALA A 103 14.81 7.16 11.46
N LEU A 104 14.50 7.60 10.24
CA LEU A 104 15.41 7.63 9.09
C LEU A 104 14.99 8.76 8.15
N ASP A 105 15.95 9.55 7.68
CA ASP A 105 15.76 10.61 6.70
C ASP A 105 16.57 10.27 5.44
N ILE A 106 16.04 10.54 4.26
CA ILE A 106 16.64 10.23 2.95
C ILE A 106 18.04 10.83 2.80
N LYS A 107 18.29 12.00 3.40
CA LYS A 107 19.63 12.66 3.38
C LYS A 107 20.71 11.85 4.09
N ASN A 108 20.33 10.91 4.95
CA ASN A 108 21.23 10.01 5.66
C ASN A 108 21.47 8.70 4.90
N ILE A 109 20.96 8.56 3.67
CA ILE A 109 21.13 7.38 2.81
C ILE A 109 22.08 7.72 1.67
N PRO A 110 23.33 7.15 1.66
CA PRO A 110 24.39 7.62 0.76
C PRO A 110 24.08 7.51 -0.75
N TRP A 111 23.25 6.54 -1.13
CA TRP A 111 22.91 6.24 -2.53
C TRP A 111 21.56 6.82 -2.98
N ALA A 112 20.87 7.54 -2.08
CA ALA A 112 19.53 8.05 -2.36
C ALA A 112 19.48 9.07 -3.50
N GLY A 113 18.43 8.98 -4.28
CA GLY A 113 17.94 10.01 -5.19
C GLY A 113 16.69 10.66 -4.62
N ARG A 114 15.53 9.98 -4.64
CA ARG A 114 14.23 10.53 -4.19
C ARG A 114 13.21 9.45 -3.82
N GLN A 115 12.09 9.84 -3.26
CA GLN A 115 10.89 8.99 -3.03
C GLN A 115 11.17 7.79 -2.12
N LEU A 116 11.21 8.05 -0.82
CA LEU A 116 11.34 7.04 0.23
C LEU A 116 9.96 6.45 0.53
N TRP A 117 9.59 5.36 -0.18
CA TRP A 117 8.24 4.78 -0.18
C TRP A 117 8.04 3.71 0.91
N ALA A 118 6.98 2.90 0.78
CA ALA A 118 6.49 1.95 1.77
C ALA A 118 7.57 1.08 2.43
N PRO A 119 7.85 1.25 3.73
CA PRO A 119 8.87 0.48 4.43
C PRO A 119 8.31 -0.79 5.04
N ASP A 120 9.21 -1.70 5.44
CA ASP A 120 8.91 -2.78 6.37
C ASP A 120 10.01 -2.94 7.42
N ALA A 121 9.72 -3.63 8.52
CA ALA A 121 10.65 -3.89 9.59
C ALA A 121 10.74 -5.37 9.97
N ALA A 122 11.91 -5.78 10.46
CA ALA A 122 12.10 -7.10 11.02
C ALA A 122 13.01 -7.03 12.26
N TYR A 123 12.99 -8.11 13.06
CA TYR A 123 13.88 -8.28 14.20
C TYR A 123 14.56 -9.63 14.13
N LYS A 124 15.87 -9.64 14.28
CA LYS A 124 16.66 -10.86 14.40
C LYS A 124 17.94 -10.62 15.20
N ASN A 125 18.24 -11.52 16.11
CA ASN A 125 19.50 -11.54 16.86
C ASN A 125 19.85 -10.21 17.59
N GLY A 126 18.86 -9.55 18.18
CA GLY A 126 19.07 -8.30 18.93
C GLY A 126 19.20 -7.05 18.07
N ILE A 127 18.89 -7.14 16.77
CA ILE A 127 18.95 -6.04 15.81
C ILE A 127 17.57 -5.87 15.16
N TYR A 128 17.13 -4.63 15.01
CA TYR A 128 15.99 -4.22 14.23
C TYR A 128 16.46 -3.76 12.86
N TYR A 129 15.77 -4.21 11.83
CA TYR A 129 16.03 -3.90 10.42
C TYR A 129 14.86 -3.11 9.89
N LEU A 130 15.14 -2.03 9.17
CA LEU A 130 14.16 -1.24 8.43
C LEU A 130 14.51 -1.38 6.94
N TYR A 131 13.62 -2.00 6.17
CA TYR A 131 13.73 -2.14 4.72
C TYR A 131 12.93 -1.04 4.06
N PHE A 132 13.46 -0.46 3.01
CA PHE A 132 12.82 0.68 2.36
C PHE A 132 13.16 0.73 0.87
N PRO A 133 12.18 0.99 0.01
CA PRO A 133 12.43 1.28 -1.38
C PRO A 133 12.66 2.77 -1.55
N LEU A 134 13.60 3.14 -2.41
CA LEU A 134 13.76 4.50 -2.91
C LEU A 134 14.35 4.50 -4.30
N LYS A 135 14.09 5.55 -5.08
CA LYS A 135 14.77 5.77 -6.36
C LYS A 135 16.19 6.23 -6.11
N ASN A 136 17.15 5.53 -6.72
CA ASN A 136 18.54 5.93 -6.73
C ASN A 136 18.75 7.18 -7.62
N LYS A 137 20.00 7.62 -7.79
CA LYS A 137 20.35 8.80 -8.59
C LYS A 137 20.06 8.65 -10.09
N GLN A 138 19.74 7.45 -10.57
CA GLN A 138 19.33 7.14 -11.93
C GLN A 138 17.80 7.01 -12.06
N ASP A 139 17.05 7.38 -11.04
CA ASP A 139 15.58 7.31 -10.96
C ASP A 139 15.03 5.87 -11.04
N VAL A 140 15.79 4.90 -10.55
CA VAL A 140 15.43 3.47 -10.50
C VAL A 140 15.23 3.05 -9.06
N PHE A 141 14.08 2.44 -8.76
CA PHE A 141 13.81 1.90 -7.43
C PHE A 141 14.70 0.71 -7.11
N GLN A 142 15.29 0.77 -5.92
CA GLN A 142 16.03 -0.31 -5.28
C GLN A 142 15.66 -0.37 -3.79
N ILE A 143 15.87 -1.51 -3.15
CA ILE A 143 15.55 -1.71 -1.74
C ILE A 143 16.81 -1.55 -0.92
N GLY A 144 16.76 -0.65 0.06
CA GLY A 144 17.78 -0.48 1.08
C GLY A 144 17.42 -1.19 2.37
N VAL A 145 18.41 -1.29 3.25
CA VAL A 145 18.22 -1.73 4.64
C VAL A 145 18.98 -0.82 5.58
N ALA A 146 18.35 -0.51 6.71
CA ALA A 146 18.96 0.22 7.82
C ALA A 146 18.82 -0.59 9.11
N THR A 147 19.72 -0.38 10.07
CA THR A 147 19.76 -1.15 11.30
C THR A 147 19.69 -0.28 12.53
N SER A 148 19.07 -0.80 13.61
CA SER A 148 19.02 -0.17 14.93
C SER A 148 19.07 -1.21 16.05
N LYS A 149 19.44 -0.76 17.26
CA LYS A 149 19.29 -1.55 18.51
C LYS A 149 17.91 -1.35 19.14
N HIS A 150 17.12 -0.41 18.65
CA HIS A 150 15.80 -0.07 19.18
C HIS A 150 14.74 -0.14 18.06
N PRO A 151 13.53 -0.63 18.35
CA PRO A 151 12.48 -0.77 17.33
C PRO A 151 12.03 0.58 16.74
N ALA A 152 12.15 1.67 17.50
CA ALA A 152 11.82 3.03 17.05
C ALA A 152 13.01 3.78 16.42
N GLY A 153 14.15 3.13 16.23
CA GLY A 153 15.34 3.78 15.71
C GLY A 153 16.18 4.50 16.79
N PRO A 154 17.06 5.48 16.40
CA PRO A 154 17.32 5.85 15.02
C PRO A 154 17.94 4.69 14.22
N PHE A 155 17.64 4.64 12.93
CA PHE A 155 18.17 3.64 12.02
C PHE A 155 19.35 4.18 11.23
N LYS A 156 20.38 3.34 11.05
CA LYS A 156 21.56 3.65 10.22
C LYS A 156 21.50 2.86 8.92
N ALA A 157 21.34 3.55 7.80
CA ALA A 157 21.29 2.93 6.48
C ALA A 157 22.63 2.28 6.09
N GLN A 158 22.55 1.16 5.36
CA GLN A 158 23.70 0.58 4.69
C GLN A 158 24.18 1.48 3.55
N PRO A 159 25.50 1.45 3.21
CA PRO A 159 26.08 2.35 2.21
C PRO A 159 25.59 2.09 0.78
N HIS A 160 24.97 0.95 0.53
CA HIS A 160 24.46 0.52 -0.79
C HIS A 160 23.10 -0.14 -0.63
N PRO A 161 22.25 -0.19 -1.68
CA PRO A 161 21.07 -1.01 -1.68
C PRO A 161 21.42 -2.50 -1.56
N ILE A 162 20.46 -3.33 -1.20
CA ILE A 162 20.60 -4.78 -1.21
C ILE A 162 20.89 -5.20 -2.66
N LEU A 163 22.00 -5.90 -2.86
CA LEU A 163 22.44 -6.32 -4.20
C LEU A 163 21.39 -7.23 -4.84
N GLY A 164 21.01 -6.92 -6.07
CA GLY A 164 19.98 -7.63 -6.83
C GLY A 164 18.54 -7.21 -6.48
N SER A 165 18.36 -6.23 -5.58
CA SER A 165 17.03 -5.67 -5.28
C SER A 165 16.58 -4.69 -6.38
N PHE A 166 15.25 -4.60 -6.53
CA PHE A 166 14.60 -3.68 -7.47
C PHE A 166 13.14 -3.48 -7.07
N SER A 167 12.45 -2.52 -7.71
CA SER A 167 11.05 -2.22 -7.45
C SER A 167 10.79 -1.76 -6.00
N ILE A 168 9.58 -1.99 -5.47
CA ILE A 168 9.06 -1.36 -4.24
C ILE A 168 8.46 -2.38 -3.27
N ASP A 169 7.93 -1.88 -2.16
CA ASP A 169 7.10 -2.55 -1.16
C ASP A 169 7.75 -3.82 -0.57
N PRO A 170 8.96 -3.72 0.00
CA PRO A 170 9.53 -4.84 0.72
C PRO A 170 8.63 -5.23 1.90
N ALA A 171 8.37 -6.53 2.06
CA ALA A 171 7.73 -7.11 3.23
C ALA A 171 8.52 -8.33 3.69
N VAL A 172 8.94 -8.35 4.94
CA VAL A 172 9.80 -9.42 5.48
C VAL A 172 9.01 -10.31 6.43
N PHE A 173 8.93 -11.56 6.06
CA PHE A 173 8.34 -12.61 6.89
C PHE A 173 9.44 -13.52 7.45
N VAL A 174 9.45 -13.69 8.77
CA VAL A 174 10.33 -14.66 9.45
C VAL A 174 9.48 -15.88 9.82
N ASP A 175 9.78 -17.03 9.22
CA ASP A 175 9.05 -18.27 9.48
C ASP A 175 9.44 -18.89 10.84
N ASP A 176 8.70 -19.93 11.25
CA ASP A 176 8.85 -20.60 12.54
C ASP A 176 10.24 -21.22 12.72
N ASP A 177 10.94 -21.57 11.63
CA ASP A 177 12.30 -22.12 11.65
C ASP A 177 13.41 -21.03 11.72
N GLY A 178 12.99 -19.73 11.72
CA GLY A 178 13.90 -18.58 11.74
C GLY A 178 14.41 -18.17 10.36
N THR A 179 13.99 -18.83 9.27
CA THR A 179 14.29 -18.40 7.91
C THR A 179 13.50 -17.12 7.59
N ALA A 180 14.20 -16.11 7.07
CA ALA A 180 13.58 -14.85 6.68
C ALA A 180 13.39 -14.79 5.16
N TYR A 181 12.23 -14.36 4.74
CA TYR A 181 11.85 -14.17 3.34
C TYR A 181 11.49 -12.71 3.11
N MET A 182 11.95 -12.12 2.02
CA MET A 182 11.51 -10.80 1.57
C MET A 182 10.63 -10.97 0.35
N TYR A 183 9.44 -10.39 0.42
CA TYR A 183 8.53 -10.20 -0.71
C TYR A 183 8.63 -8.76 -1.16
N PHE A 184 8.60 -8.50 -2.47
CA PHE A 184 8.68 -7.14 -2.98
C PHE A 184 8.19 -7.05 -4.41
N GLY A 185 7.86 -5.84 -4.84
CA GLY A 185 7.44 -5.53 -6.19
C GLY A 185 6.21 -4.64 -6.21
N GLY A 186 6.11 -3.86 -7.26
CA GLY A 186 4.93 -3.06 -7.59
C GLY A 186 5.04 -2.60 -9.04
N ILE A 187 3.93 -2.65 -9.77
CA ILE A 187 3.87 -2.24 -11.17
C ILE A 187 3.61 -0.73 -11.28
N TRP A 188 3.53 -0.17 -12.47
CA TRP A 188 3.40 1.25 -12.78
C TRP A 188 4.56 2.06 -12.16
N GLY A 189 4.27 2.99 -11.25
CA GLY A 189 5.28 3.78 -10.53
C GLY A 189 6.33 2.95 -9.80
N GLY A 190 5.98 1.74 -9.37
CA GLY A 190 6.88 0.78 -8.75
C GLY A 190 7.88 0.10 -9.68
N GLN A 191 7.72 0.30 -11.01
CA GLN A 191 8.68 -0.06 -12.05
C GLN A 191 8.90 -1.57 -12.27
N LEU A 192 8.13 -2.47 -11.64
CA LEU A 192 8.35 -3.92 -11.78
C LEU A 192 8.28 -4.38 -13.25
N GLN A 193 7.36 -3.83 -14.04
CA GLN A 193 7.17 -4.14 -15.46
C GLN A 193 8.36 -3.74 -16.35
N ARG A 194 9.29 -2.96 -15.82
CA ARG A 194 10.51 -2.53 -16.54
C ARG A 194 11.72 -3.43 -16.27
N TRP A 195 11.52 -4.49 -15.47
CA TRP A 195 12.60 -5.41 -15.13
C TRP A 195 12.42 -6.75 -15.84
N THR A 196 13.43 -7.16 -16.62
CA THR A 196 13.47 -8.46 -17.28
C THR A 196 14.85 -9.07 -17.03
N ASP A 197 14.90 -10.29 -16.53
CA ASP A 197 16.14 -11.03 -16.22
C ASP A 197 17.15 -10.21 -15.39
N GLY A 198 16.65 -9.49 -14.39
CA GLY A 198 17.48 -8.64 -13.52
C GLY A 198 18.03 -7.37 -14.18
N LYS A 199 17.55 -7.01 -15.38
CA LYS A 199 17.97 -5.82 -16.11
C LYS A 199 16.82 -4.81 -16.20
N TYR A 200 17.11 -3.56 -15.86
CA TYR A 200 16.17 -2.46 -15.96
C TYR A 200 16.11 -1.91 -17.40
N ASN A 201 14.90 -1.79 -17.92
CA ASN A 201 14.63 -1.13 -19.20
C ASN A 201 14.00 0.25 -18.98
N PRO A 202 14.74 1.36 -19.15
CA PRO A 202 14.19 2.71 -18.94
C PRO A 202 13.10 3.08 -19.95
N ASN A 203 13.04 2.39 -21.10
CA ASN A 203 12.04 2.59 -22.15
C ASN A 203 10.90 1.56 -22.10
N GLY A 204 10.85 0.72 -21.05
CA GLY A 204 9.76 -0.23 -20.84
C GLY A 204 8.42 0.46 -20.54
N SER A 205 7.33 -0.30 -20.57
CA SER A 205 5.99 0.20 -20.28
C SER A 205 5.96 1.00 -18.99
N LYS A 206 5.16 2.06 -18.95
CA LYS A 206 4.94 2.88 -17.76
C LYS A 206 3.83 2.31 -16.89
N THR A 207 2.99 1.48 -17.44
CA THR A 207 1.82 0.88 -16.79
C THR A 207 1.96 -0.64 -16.82
N ASP A 208 1.03 -1.35 -17.42
CA ASP A 208 0.96 -2.81 -17.44
C ASP A 208 1.79 -3.44 -18.58
N LEU A 209 1.80 -4.78 -18.65
CA LEU A 209 2.26 -5.51 -19.83
C LEU A 209 1.28 -5.27 -20.99
N GLU A 210 1.81 -5.30 -22.21
CA GLU A 210 1.02 -5.06 -23.44
C GLU A 210 0.09 -6.24 -23.80
N ASP A 211 0.43 -7.47 -23.38
CA ASP A 211 -0.35 -8.67 -23.69
C ASP A 211 -1.26 -9.06 -22.53
N ASP A 212 -2.55 -8.81 -22.66
CA ASP A 212 -3.58 -9.16 -21.71
C ASP A 212 -3.67 -10.67 -21.38
N ASN A 213 -3.22 -11.53 -22.30
CA ASN A 213 -3.24 -12.98 -22.14
C ASN A 213 -1.90 -13.56 -21.65
N ALA A 214 -0.88 -12.73 -21.50
CA ALA A 214 0.35 -13.14 -20.85
C ALA A 214 0.10 -13.43 -19.35
N PRO A 215 0.88 -14.31 -18.71
CA PRO A 215 0.92 -14.43 -17.27
C PRO A 215 1.17 -13.05 -16.63
N SER A 216 0.37 -12.70 -15.62
CA SER A 216 0.53 -11.43 -14.91
C SER A 216 1.88 -11.35 -14.23
N LEU A 217 2.40 -10.13 -14.07
CA LEU A 217 3.52 -9.88 -13.18
C LEU A 217 3.14 -10.28 -11.75
N THR A 218 4.08 -10.87 -11.02
CA THR A 218 3.88 -11.30 -9.65
C THR A 218 4.85 -10.61 -8.72
N CYS A 219 4.51 -10.58 -7.44
CA CYS A 219 5.44 -10.26 -6.37
C CYS A 219 6.70 -11.13 -6.49
N LYS A 220 7.84 -10.58 -6.15
CA LYS A 220 9.10 -11.32 -6.04
C LYS A 220 9.29 -11.81 -4.62
N VAL A 221 9.92 -12.97 -4.46
CA VAL A 221 10.28 -13.55 -3.17
C VAL A 221 11.72 -14.04 -3.20
N VAL A 222 12.42 -13.85 -2.08
CA VAL A 222 13.79 -14.29 -1.91
C VAL A 222 14.09 -14.53 -0.44
N LYS A 223 14.93 -15.50 -0.12
CA LYS A 223 15.46 -15.69 1.24
C LYS A 223 16.45 -14.59 1.57
N LEU A 224 16.48 -14.17 2.81
CA LEU A 224 17.52 -13.31 3.35
C LEU A 224 18.60 -14.15 4.03
N LYS A 225 19.87 -13.77 3.87
CA LYS A 225 20.97 -14.34 4.66
C LYS A 225 20.74 -14.12 6.16
N ASN A 226 21.42 -14.88 6.98
CA ASN A 226 21.24 -14.78 8.44
C ASN A 226 21.59 -13.39 9.02
N ASN A 227 22.41 -12.61 8.29
CA ASN A 227 22.70 -11.21 8.64
C ASN A 227 21.56 -10.23 8.31
N MET A 228 20.53 -10.67 7.59
CA MET A 228 19.36 -9.88 7.17
C MET A 228 19.68 -8.68 6.25
N LEU A 229 20.89 -8.62 5.70
CA LEU A 229 21.37 -7.48 4.88
C LEU A 229 21.50 -7.84 3.40
N GLU A 230 21.40 -9.11 3.06
CA GLU A 230 21.67 -9.62 1.72
C GLU A 230 20.67 -10.72 1.34
N PHE A 231 20.45 -10.87 0.06
CA PHE A 231 19.73 -12.01 -0.50
C PHE A 231 20.54 -13.30 -0.40
N ASP A 232 19.86 -14.40 -0.07
CA ASP A 232 20.43 -15.74 -0.01
C ASP A 232 19.89 -16.58 -1.17
N GLY A 233 20.48 -16.37 -2.34
CA GLY A 233 20.11 -17.04 -3.58
C GLY A 233 19.36 -16.15 -4.58
N PRO A 234 18.80 -16.75 -5.64
CA PRO A 234 18.09 -16.04 -6.68
C PRO A 234 16.72 -15.55 -6.23
N VAL A 235 16.29 -14.43 -6.82
CA VAL A 235 14.92 -13.91 -6.68
C VAL A 235 13.99 -14.77 -7.53
N HIS A 236 12.83 -15.16 -6.95
CA HIS A 236 11.81 -15.96 -7.60
C HIS A 236 10.48 -15.21 -7.69
N ASP A 237 9.56 -15.72 -8.51
CA ASP A 237 8.18 -15.28 -8.55
C ASP A 237 7.37 -15.91 -7.42
N ALA A 238 6.70 -15.11 -6.60
CA ALA A 238 5.66 -15.54 -5.70
C ALA A 238 4.38 -15.81 -6.53
N LEU A 239 4.38 -16.93 -7.25
CA LEU A 239 3.38 -17.23 -8.27
C LEU A 239 1.99 -17.37 -7.67
N ILE A 240 1.02 -16.60 -8.21
CA ILE A 240 -0.39 -16.72 -7.90
C ILE A 240 -1.09 -17.49 -9.01
N VAL A 241 -1.83 -18.53 -8.63
CA VAL A 241 -2.56 -19.40 -9.55
C VAL A 241 -4.06 -19.40 -9.25
N ASP A 242 -4.86 -19.72 -10.25
CA ASP A 242 -6.29 -19.99 -10.08
C ASP A 242 -6.56 -21.36 -9.39
N SER A 243 -7.81 -21.72 -9.22
CA SER A 243 -8.20 -23.00 -8.60
C SER A 243 -7.82 -24.22 -9.43
N ALA A 244 -7.53 -24.07 -10.72
CA ALA A 244 -7.07 -25.13 -11.63
C ALA A 244 -5.53 -25.22 -11.68
N GLY A 245 -4.82 -24.29 -11.02
CA GLY A 245 -3.36 -24.24 -10.98
C GLY A 245 -2.73 -23.46 -12.14
N HIS A 246 -3.51 -22.71 -12.91
CA HIS A 246 -2.99 -21.84 -13.98
C HIS A 246 -2.59 -20.47 -13.41
N PRO A 247 -1.48 -19.87 -13.86
CA PRO A 247 -1.12 -18.50 -13.51
C PRO A 247 -2.24 -17.53 -13.84
N LEU A 248 -2.44 -16.50 -12.99
CA LEU A 248 -3.32 -15.38 -13.32
C LEU A 248 -2.77 -14.63 -14.52
N LEU A 249 -3.64 -14.03 -15.31
CA LEU A 249 -3.29 -13.30 -16.53
C LEU A 249 -3.25 -11.80 -16.29
N THR A 250 -2.57 -11.06 -17.17
CA THR A 250 -2.48 -9.59 -17.11
C THR A 250 -3.86 -8.93 -17.05
N LYS A 251 -4.85 -9.44 -17.81
CA LYS A 251 -6.24 -8.96 -17.80
C LYS A 251 -7.03 -9.23 -16.51
N ASP A 252 -6.51 -10.04 -15.60
CA ASP A 252 -7.20 -10.38 -14.35
C ASP A 252 -7.06 -9.28 -13.29
N HIS A 253 -7.36 -8.02 -13.66
CA HIS A 253 -7.10 -6.82 -12.86
C HIS A 253 -7.66 -6.86 -11.43
N ASP A 254 -8.76 -7.51 -11.19
CA ASP A 254 -9.37 -7.65 -9.86
C ASP A 254 -8.77 -8.78 -9.00
N ARG A 255 -7.84 -9.57 -9.55
CA ARG A 255 -7.24 -10.72 -8.87
C ARG A 255 -5.72 -10.73 -8.90
N ARG A 256 -5.10 -10.16 -9.95
CA ARG A 256 -3.65 -10.16 -10.11
C ARG A 256 -2.96 -9.27 -9.07
N PHE A 257 -1.71 -9.58 -8.81
CA PHE A 257 -0.84 -8.75 -8.01
C PHE A 257 -0.58 -7.38 -8.68
N PHE A 258 -0.64 -6.34 -7.88
CA PHE A 258 -0.22 -5.00 -8.29
C PHE A 258 0.93 -4.50 -7.41
N GLU A 259 0.74 -4.44 -6.07
CA GLU A 259 1.73 -3.98 -5.08
C GLU A 259 1.33 -4.39 -3.66
N GLY A 260 2.01 -3.87 -2.63
CA GLY A 260 1.58 -3.95 -1.24
C GLY A 260 1.54 -5.36 -0.68
N SER A 261 2.58 -6.18 -0.96
CA SER A 261 2.67 -7.55 -0.50
C SER A 261 2.78 -7.66 1.03
N TRP A 262 2.12 -8.67 1.60
CA TRP A 262 2.28 -9.07 2.99
C TRP A 262 2.14 -10.58 3.16
N MET A 263 2.84 -11.14 4.13
CA MET A 263 2.77 -12.56 4.45
C MET A 263 2.41 -12.79 5.91
N HIS A 264 1.45 -13.68 6.17
CA HIS A 264 1.23 -14.19 7.52
C HIS A 264 0.89 -15.69 7.49
N LYS A 265 1.09 -16.36 8.62
CA LYS A 265 0.82 -17.79 8.77
C LYS A 265 -0.41 -18.00 9.67
N TYR A 266 -1.36 -18.80 9.19
CA TYR A 266 -2.55 -19.17 9.96
C TYR A 266 -2.90 -20.63 9.74
N ASN A 267 -3.05 -21.40 10.84
CA ASN A 267 -3.34 -22.84 10.81
C ASN A 267 -2.41 -23.65 9.88
N GLY A 268 -1.11 -23.33 9.91
CA GLY A 268 -0.08 -24.02 9.12
C GLY A 268 -0.08 -23.71 7.64
N LYS A 269 -0.90 -22.75 7.19
CA LYS A 269 -0.92 -22.27 5.79
C LYS A 269 -0.33 -20.86 5.71
N TYR A 270 0.26 -20.54 4.56
CA TYR A 270 0.82 -19.25 4.24
C TYR A 270 -0.20 -18.41 3.47
N TYR A 271 -0.56 -17.25 4.02
CA TYR A 271 -1.49 -16.31 3.43
C TYR A 271 -0.69 -15.15 2.83
N PHE A 272 -0.57 -15.19 1.53
CA PHE A 272 0.00 -14.11 0.75
C PHE A 272 -1.11 -13.11 0.44
N THR A 273 -1.00 -11.88 0.96
CA THR A 273 -2.00 -10.83 0.78
C THR A 273 -1.38 -9.65 0.04
N TYR A 274 -2.16 -8.96 -0.80
CA TYR A 274 -1.66 -7.94 -1.71
C TYR A 274 -2.77 -7.00 -2.19
N SER A 275 -2.36 -5.86 -2.78
CA SER A 275 -3.24 -4.92 -3.48
C SER A 275 -3.42 -5.32 -4.94
N THR A 276 -4.63 -5.17 -5.46
CA THR A 276 -4.95 -5.32 -6.89
C THR A 276 -4.76 -4.03 -7.68
N GLY A 277 -4.38 -2.93 -7.01
CA GLY A 277 -4.05 -1.64 -7.60
C GLY A 277 -5.24 -0.92 -8.21
N ASP A 278 -5.34 -0.92 -9.53
CA ASP A 278 -6.34 -0.20 -10.31
C ASP A 278 -7.81 -0.60 -10.03
N THR A 279 -8.04 -1.75 -9.43
CA THR A 279 -9.36 -2.18 -8.91
C THR A 279 -9.53 -1.96 -7.41
N HIS A 280 -8.47 -1.52 -6.72
CA HIS A 280 -8.45 -1.03 -5.34
C HIS A 280 -8.84 -2.05 -4.25
N PHE A 281 -8.88 -3.37 -4.54
CA PHE A 281 -9.12 -4.40 -3.53
C PHE A 281 -7.84 -4.79 -2.80
N LEU A 282 -8.00 -5.29 -1.57
CA LEU A 282 -7.00 -6.18 -0.98
C LEU A 282 -7.44 -7.63 -1.21
N ALA A 283 -6.58 -8.38 -1.86
CA ALA A 283 -6.78 -9.78 -2.22
C ALA A 283 -5.83 -10.68 -1.46
N TYR A 284 -6.12 -11.98 -1.44
CA TYR A 284 -5.24 -12.98 -0.84
C TYR A 284 -5.22 -14.28 -1.63
N ALA A 285 -4.09 -14.95 -1.50
CA ALA A 285 -3.87 -16.30 -2.02
C ALA A 285 -3.23 -17.17 -0.92
N ILE A 286 -3.46 -18.48 -0.95
CA ILE A 286 -3.03 -19.40 0.09
C ILE A 286 -2.05 -20.42 -0.50
N GLY A 287 -0.90 -20.59 0.17
CA GLY A 287 0.13 -21.56 -0.19
C GLY A 287 0.46 -22.55 0.92
N LYS A 288 1.24 -23.57 0.56
CA LYS A 288 1.81 -24.57 1.49
C LYS A 288 3.26 -24.24 1.85
N SER A 289 3.87 -23.31 1.17
CA SER A 289 5.25 -22.86 1.31
C SER A 289 5.29 -21.33 1.30
N PRO A 290 6.25 -20.68 1.99
CA PRO A 290 6.43 -19.24 1.91
C PRO A 290 6.86 -18.75 0.53
N GLU A 291 7.37 -19.62 -0.33
CA GLU A 291 7.78 -19.29 -1.71
C GLU A 291 6.66 -19.58 -2.74
N GLY A 292 5.49 -20.08 -2.28
CA GLY A 292 4.36 -20.43 -3.15
C GLY A 292 4.49 -21.81 -3.80
N PRO A 293 3.76 -22.13 -4.91
CA PRO A 293 2.74 -21.25 -5.47
C PRO A 293 1.57 -21.01 -4.52
N PHE A 294 0.87 -19.88 -4.72
CA PHE A 294 -0.29 -19.48 -3.91
C PHE A 294 -1.56 -19.57 -4.75
N THR A 295 -2.56 -20.29 -4.28
CA THR A 295 -3.86 -20.35 -4.95
C THR A 295 -4.70 -19.14 -4.54
N TYR A 296 -5.17 -18.36 -5.51
CA TYR A 296 -6.07 -17.24 -5.27
C TYR A 296 -7.30 -17.67 -4.46
N ALA A 297 -7.61 -16.94 -3.41
CA ALA A 297 -8.68 -17.31 -2.47
C ALA A 297 -9.77 -16.22 -2.32
N GLY A 298 -9.58 -15.05 -2.93
CA GLY A 298 -10.59 -14.00 -2.96
C GLY A 298 -10.09 -12.63 -2.50
N HIS A 299 -11.00 -11.69 -2.41
CA HIS A 299 -10.77 -10.39 -1.76
C HIS A 299 -11.09 -10.50 -0.27
N PHE A 300 -10.44 -9.70 0.55
CA PHE A 300 -10.75 -9.62 1.98
C PHE A 300 -10.98 -8.18 2.47
N MET A 301 -10.69 -7.18 1.64
CA MET A 301 -11.07 -5.80 1.93
C MET A 301 -11.54 -5.10 0.65
N LEU A 302 -12.68 -4.41 0.77
CA LEU A 302 -13.23 -3.57 -0.28
C LEU A 302 -12.37 -2.30 -0.45
N PRO A 303 -12.46 -1.62 -1.60
CA PRO A 303 -11.74 -0.38 -1.85
C PRO A 303 -11.91 0.63 -0.70
N VAL A 304 -10.83 1.30 -0.36
CA VAL A 304 -10.82 2.41 0.59
C VAL A 304 -11.14 3.73 -0.14
N GLN A 305 -11.29 4.82 0.61
CA GLN A 305 -11.20 6.15 0.00
C GLN A 305 -9.74 6.48 -0.31
N GLY A 306 -9.48 6.92 -1.54
CA GLY A 306 -8.14 7.10 -2.10
C GLY A 306 -7.83 6.06 -3.17
N TRP A 307 -6.74 6.26 -3.92
CA TRP A 307 -6.39 5.38 -5.03
C TRP A 307 -5.63 4.14 -4.58
N THR A 308 -4.63 4.32 -3.71
CA THR A 308 -3.81 3.20 -3.25
C THR A 308 -4.49 2.40 -2.14
N THR A 309 -4.24 1.10 -2.11
CA THR A 309 -4.56 0.21 -0.99
C THR A 309 -3.28 -0.51 -0.57
N HIS A 310 -2.89 -0.41 0.69
CA HIS A 310 -1.75 -1.10 1.26
C HIS A 310 -2.03 -1.45 2.71
N HIS A 311 -1.40 -2.52 3.22
CA HIS A 311 -1.77 -3.05 4.52
C HIS A 311 -0.63 -3.86 5.16
N SER A 312 -0.85 -4.17 6.43
CA SER A 312 -0.14 -5.23 7.16
C SER A 312 -1.09 -5.98 8.08
N ILE A 313 -0.79 -7.24 8.39
CA ILE A 313 -1.61 -8.10 9.24
C ILE A 313 -0.75 -8.65 10.36
N ILE A 314 -1.17 -8.42 11.62
CA ILE A 314 -0.45 -8.91 12.80
C ILE A 314 -1.36 -9.71 13.73
N LYS A 315 -0.76 -10.59 14.52
CA LYS A 315 -1.40 -11.22 15.67
C LYS A 315 -0.90 -10.56 16.96
N PHE A 316 -1.79 -9.94 17.71
CA PHE A 316 -1.49 -9.31 18.98
C PHE A 316 -2.40 -9.79 20.09
N LYS A 317 -1.82 -10.31 21.19
CA LYS A 317 -2.56 -10.87 22.34
C LYS A 317 -3.66 -11.85 21.91
N GLY A 318 -3.31 -12.78 21.00
CA GLY A 318 -4.19 -13.83 20.50
C GLY A 318 -5.24 -13.41 19.46
N LYS A 319 -5.27 -12.16 19.06
CA LYS A 319 -6.25 -11.60 18.12
C LYS A 319 -5.55 -11.05 16.88
N TRP A 320 -6.20 -11.19 15.69
CA TRP A 320 -5.67 -10.68 14.44
C TRP A 320 -6.16 -9.26 14.18
N TYR A 321 -5.29 -8.42 13.62
CA TYR A 321 -5.55 -7.03 13.26
C TYR A 321 -4.96 -6.75 11.89
N ILE A 322 -5.65 -5.91 11.11
CA ILE A 322 -5.16 -5.32 9.89
C ILE A 322 -4.93 -3.84 10.12
N PHE A 323 -3.79 -3.36 9.67
CA PHE A 323 -3.47 -1.95 9.50
C PHE A 323 -3.60 -1.63 8.02
N TYR A 324 -4.20 -0.51 7.71
CA TYR A 324 -4.45 -0.05 6.34
C TYR A 324 -4.44 1.47 6.31
N HIS A 325 -4.52 2.07 5.14
CA HIS A 325 -4.68 3.53 5.04
C HIS A 325 -5.93 3.88 4.21
N ASP A 326 -6.39 5.11 4.36
CA ASP A 326 -7.34 5.79 3.50
C ASP A 326 -7.03 7.29 3.46
N THR A 327 -7.94 8.10 2.92
CA THR A 327 -7.76 9.55 2.76
C THR A 327 -8.74 10.37 3.60
N GLU A 328 -9.31 9.84 4.68
CA GLU A 328 -10.34 10.52 5.50
C GLU A 328 -9.92 11.92 5.93
N LEU A 329 -8.67 12.11 6.37
CA LEU A 329 -8.22 13.40 6.90
C LEU A 329 -8.06 14.49 5.83
N SER A 330 -7.71 14.12 4.61
CA SER A 330 -7.35 15.08 3.56
C SER A 330 -8.29 15.10 2.37
N GLY A 331 -8.93 13.95 2.06
CA GLY A 331 -9.61 13.72 0.79
C GLY A 331 -8.68 13.62 -0.43
N ARG A 332 -7.34 13.57 -0.23
CA ARG A 332 -6.33 13.58 -1.30
C ARG A 332 -5.54 12.29 -1.31
N THR A 333 -5.38 11.69 -2.50
CA THR A 333 -4.65 10.42 -2.69
C THR A 333 -3.21 10.45 -2.16
N SER A 334 -2.54 11.58 -2.23
CA SER A 334 -1.15 11.77 -1.79
C SER A 334 -0.97 12.15 -0.32
N LEU A 335 -2.07 12.28 0.45
CA LEU A 335 -2.04 12.66 1.87
C LEU A 335 -2.95 11.74 2.67
N ARG A 336 -2.47 10.53 2.93
CA ARG A 336 -3.23 9.41 3.51
C ARG A 336 -3.15 9.40 5.04
N ASN A 337 -3.94 8.54 5.64
CA ASN A 337 -3.90 8.32 7.09
C ASN A 337 -4.05 6.83 7.43
N VAL A 338 -3.21 6.38 8.36
CA VAL A 338 -3.20 4.99 8.83
C VAL A 338 -4.36 4.73 9.79
N LYS A 339 -5.02 3.60 9.58
CA LYS A 339 -6.09 3.05 10.41
C LYS A 339 -5.83 1.60 10.80
N MET A 340 -6.60 1.08 11.72
CA MET A 340 -6.52 -0.30 12.18
C MET A 340 -7.92 -0.84 12.47
N THR A 341 -8.15 -2.13 12.15
CA THR A 341 -9.35 -2.85 12.58
C THR A 341 -9.06 -4.32 12.86
N ARG A 342 -10.07 -5.03 13.38
CA ARG A 342 -10.00 -6.47 13.60
C ARG A 342 -10.05 -7.23 12.27
N LEU A 343 -9.22 -8.25 12.15
CA LEU A 343 -9.29 -9.23 11.06
C LEU A 343 -9.79 -10.57 11.62
N TYR A 344 -10.63 -11.26 10.87
CA TYR A 344 -11.18 -12.57 11.25
C TYR A 344 -10.95 -13.59 10.15
N HIS A 345 -10.43 -14.75 10.53
CA HIS A 345 -10.43 -15.94 9.71
C HIS A 345 -11.69 -16.75 10.02
N ASN A 346 -12.38 -17.21 8.99
CA ASN A 346 -13.51 -18.11 9.11
C ASN A 346 -13.04 -19.55 9.43
N PRO A 347 -13.92 -20.44 9.91
CA PRO A 347 -13.54 -21.84 10.21
C PRO A 347 -12.97 -22.60 9.02
N ASP A 348 -13.36 -22.26 7.78
CA ASP A 348 -12.84 -22.84 6.53
C ASP A 348 -11.46 -22.28 6.12
N GLY A 349 -10.96 -21.28 6.85
CA GLY A 349 -9.70 -20.61 6.58
C GLY A 349 -9.80 -19.41 5.65
N THR A 350 -10.99 -19.06 5.15
CA THR A 350 -11.15 -17.81 4.40
C THR A 350 -11.06 -16.59 5.33
N ILE A 351 -10.66 -15.45 4.78
CA ILE A 351 -10.66 -14.19 5.53
C ILE A 351 -12.02 -13.51 5.36
N ARG A 352 -12.61 -13.06 6.48
CA ARG A 352 -13.89 -12.35 6.45
C ARG A 352 -13.70 -10.98 5.77
N MET A 353 -14.59 -10.68 4.80
CA MET A 353 -14.60 -9.40 4.08
C MET A 353 -14.72 -8.20 5.01
N ILE A 354 -13.91 -7.17 4.78
CA ILE A 354 -13.90 -5.90 5.49
C ILE A 354 -14.40 -4.81 4.54
N SER A 355 -15.39 -4.03 5.00
CA SER A 355 -15.78 -2.75 4.42
C SER A 355 -15.33 -1.64 5.37
N THR A 356 -14.48 -0.75 4.89
CA THR A 356 -13.83 0.28 5.73
C THR A 356 -14.69 1.51 5.96
N PHE A 357 -15.74 1.69 5.15
CA PHE A 357 -16.74 2.74 5.30
C PHE A 357 -18.09 2.34 4.73
N THR A 358 -19.13 3.09 5.09
CA THR A 358 -20.47 3.02 4.51
C THR A 358 -20.94 4.42 4.15
N VAL A 359 -21.69 4.53 3.06
CA VAL A 359 -22.33 5.78 2.63
C VAL A 359 -23.75 5.77 3.16
N GLN A 360 -24.09 6.71 4.06
CA GLN A 360 -25.45 6.91 4.55
C GLN A 360 -26.20 7.79 3.57
N LYS A 361 -27.27 7.23 2.99
CA LYS A 361 -28.19 7.95 2.09
C LYS A 361 -29.13 8.86 2.84
#